data_a91358cb5df7e0c4f27a22b4f675fbdd
#
_entry.id   a91358cb5df7e0c4f27a22b4f675fbdd
#
_cell.length_a   1.000
_cell.length_b   1.000
_cell.length_c   1.000
_cell.angle_alpha   90.00
_cell.angle_beta   90.00
_cell.angle_gamma   90.00
#
_symmetry.space_group_name_H-M   'P 1'
#
loop_
_entity.id
_entity.type
_entity.pdbx_description
1 polymer ?
#
loop_
_entity_poly.entity_id
_entity_poly.type
_entity_poly.pdbx_seq_one_letter_code
_entity_poly.pdbx_strand_id
1 'polypeptide(L)'
;MKNNLKYAINRIKKKGYFVLQNQFSKLACNELLTLTKELHNSKAGKFKNKTYLMQNTDAILNLQNKNILFIKALSSSKTLEEILKYFLNDKWYRSIKKEYPNYIIRSYAARSSIIKMPMHIDSLIPYKGNEVIGMPCSIILEDQNLENGCTIVKSGSHVSGTWAKQNSKITPIISKAGDIVIWDGRIWHGTSSNKSGKSRWALISNFTRWWVKQLHDIPKSLPKKIYNKLSIKEKIILGFCSYPYKDEFEGSEMKRGLNSLQK
;
A
#
# COMPACT_ATOMS: atom_id res chain seq x y z
N MET A 1 -14.52 -7.81 18.30
CA MET A 1 -13.25 -8.58 18.41
C MET A 1 -12.40 -8.56 17.12
N LYS A 2 -12.99 -8.52 15.91
CA LYS A 2 -12.23 -8.66 14.65
C LYS A 2 -11.24 -7.51 14.32
N ASN A 3 -11.42 -6.32 14.86
CA ASN A 3 -10.52 -5.16 14.64
C ASN A 3 -9.64 -4.82 15.85
N ASN A 4 -9.45 -5.75 16.79
CA ASN A 4 -8.53 -5.54 17.91
C ASN A 4 -7.08 -5.52 17.39
N LEU A 5 -6.33 -4.47 17.69
CA LEU A 5 -4.96 -4.25 17.25
C LEU A 5 -4.03 -5.44 17.55
N LYS A 6 -4.05 -5.93 18.80
CA LYS A 6 -3.23 -7.07 19.24
C LYS A 6 -3.56 -8.33 18.46
N TYR A 7 -4.84 -8.59 18.20
CA TYR A 7 -5.28 -9.72 17.39
C TYR A 7 -4.78 -9.59 15.94
N ALA A 8 -4.93 -8.42 15.32
CA ALA A 8 -4.47 -8.16 13.97
C ALA A 8 -2.94 -8.39 13.82
N ILE A 9 -2.15 -7.82 14.74
CA ILE A 9 -0.69 -8.00 14.77
C ILE A 9 -0.32 -9.49 14.88
N ASN A 10 -0.95 -10.23 15.79
CA ASN A 10 -0.69 -11.66 15.98
C ASN A 10 -1.07 -12.48 14.74
N ARG A 11 -2.16 -12.12 14.08
CA ARG A 11 -2.58 -12.78 12.83
C ARG A 11 -1.59 -12.53 11.70
N ILE A 12 -1.12 -11.30 11.53
CA ILE A 12 -0.11 -10.95 10.53
C ILE A 12 1.19 -11.73 10.81
N LYS A 13 1.69 -11.75 12.05
CA LYS A 13 2.87 -12.54 12.45
C LYS A 13 2.73 -14.02 12.12
N LYS A 14 1.55 -14.61 12.35
CA LYS A 14 1.32 -16.06 12.18
C LYS A 14 0.96 -16.44 10.74
N LYS A 15 0.17 -15.62 10.05
CA LYS A 15 -0.43 -15.94 8.75
C LYS A 15 0.11 -15.10 7.60
N GLY A 16 0.76 -13.97 7.91
CA GLY A 16 1.31 -13.04 6.94
C GLY A 16 0.30 -12.01 6.41
N TYR A 17 -0.96 -12.06 6.82
CA TYR A 17 -2.00 -11.13 6.37
C TYR A 17 -3.13 -10.95 7.36
N PHE A 18 -3.90 -9.88 7.17
CA PHE A 18 -5.12 -9.60 7.93
C PHE A 18 -6.12 -8.80 7.09
N VAL A 19 -7.42 -8.91 7.41
CA VAL A 19 -8.49 -8.09 6.84
C VAL A 19 -9.06 -7.22 7.95
N LEU A 20 -8.85 -5.92 7.83
CA LEU A 20 -9.50 -4.90 8.66
C LEU A 20 -10.88 -4.61 8.06
N GLN A 21 -11.93 -5.03 8.75
CA GLN A 21 -13.29 -4.90 8.25
C GLN A 21 -13.85 -3.49 8.49
N ASN A 22 -14.68 -3.00 7.56
CA ASN A 22 -15.48 -1.78 7.71
C ASN A 22 -14.65 -0.53 8.07
N GLN A 23 -13.52 -0.32 7.40
CA GLN A 23 -12.67 0.85 7.64
C GLN A 23 -13.17 2.10 6.91
N PHE A 24 -13.92 1.91 5.83
CA PHE A 24 -14.54 2.97 5.05
C PHE A 24 -16.06 2.79 5.00
N SER A 25 -16.79 3.90 5.06
CA SER A 25 -18.22 3.90 4.83
C SER A 25 -18.53 3.61 3.35
N LYS A 26 -19.74 3.15 3.06
CA LYS A 26 -20.21 2.94 1.70
C LYS A 26 -20.13 4.22 0.85
N LEU A 27 -20.42 5.37 1.47
CA LEU A 27 -20.32 6.67 0.79
C LEU A 27 -18.88 6.98 0.38
N ALA A 28 -17.89 6.83 1.29
CA ALA A 28 -16.48 7.05 0.99
C ALA A 28 -15.96 6.09 -0.08
N CYS A 29 -16.37 4.82 -0.04
CA CYS A 29 -16.03 3.86 -1.10
C CYS A 29 -16.59 4.27 -2.45
N ASN A 30 -17.84 4.70 -2.52
CA ASN A 30 -18.47 5.13 -3.76
C ASN A 30 -17.79 6.37 -4.34
N GLU A 31 -17.43 7.35 -3.50
CA GLU A 31 -16.71 8.55 -3.92
C GLU A 31 -15.34 8.19 -4.54
N LEU A 32 -14.56 7.38 -3.85
CA LEU A 32 -13.26 6.90 -4.33
C LEU A 32 -13.39 6.04 -5.60
N LEU A 33 -14.43 5.23 -5.69
CA LEU A 33 -14.71 4.38 -6.86
C LEU A 33 -15.07 5.22 -8.08
N THR A 34 -15.96 6.20 -7.92
CA THR A 34 -16.36 7.12 -8.99
C THR A 34 -15.15 7.86 -9.53
N LEU A 35 -14.38 8.48 -8.65
CA LEU A 35 -13.13 9.16 -9.03
C LEU A 35 -12.13 8.21 -9.74
N THR A 36 -12.03 6.97 -9.27
CA THR A 36 -11.16 5.97 -9.90
C THR A 36 -11.63 5.64 -11.32
N LYS A 37 -12.94 5.42 -11.52
CA LYS A 37 -13.51 5.11 -12.83
C LYS A 37 -13.39 6.29 -13.80
N GLU A 38 -13.61 7.51 -13.35
CA GLU A 38 -13.41 8.73 -14.14
C GLU A 38 -11.96 8.87 -14.62
N LEU A 39 -10.97 8.68 -13.72
CA LEU A 39 -9.56 8.71 -14.05
C LEU A 39 -9.16 7.58 -15.02
N HIS A 40 -9.75 6.40 -14.85
CA HIS A 40 -9.48 5.27 -15.77
C HIS A 40 -10.02 5.55 -17.18
N ASN A 41 -11.19 6.14 -17.30
CA ASN A 41 -11.82 6.48 -18.57
C ASN A 41 -11.14 7.67 -19.26
N SER A 42 -10.44 8.52 -18.51
CA SER A 42 -9.71 9.66 -19.05
C SER A 42 -8.41 9.23 -19.77
N LYS A 43 -7.88 10.13 -20.63
CA LYS A 43 -6.56 9.90 -21.28
C LYS A 43 -5.42 9.74 -20.25
N ALA A 44 -5.54 10.32 -19.06
CA ALA A 44 -4.55 10.21 -17.99
C ALA A 44 -4.49 8.82 -17.34
N GLY A 45 -5.53 8.01 -17.48
CA GLY A 45 -5.57 6.61 -17.02
C GLY A 45 -4.97 5.62 -18.02
N LYS A 46 -4.70 6.01 -19.25
CA LYS A 46 -4.17 5.14 -20.32
C LYS A 46 -2.66 5.29 -20.42
N PHE A 47 -1.96 4.17 -20.57
CA PHE A 47 -0.50 4.15 -20.72
C PHE A 47 -0.15 3.88 -22.18
N LYS A 48 0.82 4.63 -22.74
CA LYS A 48 1.35 4.40 -24.07
C LYS A 48 2.08 3.05 -24.18
N ASN A 49 2.87 2.72 -23.15
CA ASN A 49 3.61 1.45 -23.07
C ASN A 49 3.16 0.69 -21.82
N LYS A 50 2.45 -0.42 -22.01
CA LYS A 50 2.00 -1.28 -20.92
C LYS A 50 3.11 -2.24 -20.51
N THR A 51 3.49 -2.23 -19.24
CA THR A 51 4.31 -3.30 -18.67
C THR A 51 3.51 -4.61 -18.63
N TYR A 52 4.17 -5.76 -18.49
CA TYR A 52 3.51 -7.07 -18.36
C TYR A 52 2.36 -7.07 -17.33
N LEU A 53 2.57 -6.46 -16.16
CA LEU A 53 1.54 -6.33 -15.14
C LEU A 53 0.34 -5.51 -15.62
N MET A 54 0.57 -4.48 -16.41
CA MET A 54 -0.48 -3.59 -16.93
C MET A 54 -1.23 -4.18 -18.13
N GLN A 55 -0.66 -5.15 -18.81
CA GLN A 55 -1.35 -5.86 -19.89
C GLN A 55 -2.51 -6.70 -19.36
N ASN A 56 -2.41 -7.11 -18.10
CA ASN A 56 -3.32 -8.05 -17.46
C ASN A 56 -4.22 -7.42 -16.39
N THR A 57 -4.06 -6.12 -16.11
CA THR A 57 -4.88 -5.40 -15.14
C THR A 57 -5.18 -3.99 -15.64
N ASP A 58 -6.39 -3.52 -15.39
CA ASP A 58 -6.66 -2.09 -15.45
C ASP A 58 -5.97 -1.43 -14.26
N ALA A 59 -5.11 -0.46 -14.52
CA ALA A 59 -4.34 0.20 -13.48
C ALA A 59 -4.22 1.72 -13.71
N ILE A 60 -4.24 2.46 -12.61
CA ILE A 60 -3.92 3.89 -12.54
C ILE A 60 -2.79 4.05 -11.54
N LEU A 61 -1.62 4.49 -11.98
CA LEU A 61 -0.46 4.69 -11.10
C LEU A 61 -0.40 6.11 -10.55
N ASN A 62 0.37 6.27 -9.47
CA ASN A 62 0.61 7.57 -8.82
C ASN A 62 -0.68 8.29 -8.42
N LEU A 63 -1.56 7.59 -7.72
CA LEU A 63 -2.84 8.13 -7.26
C LEU A 63 -2.67 9.38 -6.39
N GLN A 64 -1.59 9.46 -5.60
CA GLN A 64 -1.27 10.62 -4.78
C GLN A 64 -1.11 11.91 -5.60
N ASN A 65 -0.76 11.80 -6.90
CA ASN A 65 -0.61 12.94 -7.79
C ASN A 65 -1.93 13.32 -8.51
N LYS A 66 -2.97 12.52 -8.38
CA LYS A 66 -4.23 12.68 -9.11
C LYS A 66 -5.26 13.47 -8.31
N ASN A 67 -5.49 13.08 -7.06
CA ASN A 67 -6.46 13.76 -6.19
C ASN A 67 -6.07 13.59 -4.72
N ILE A 68 -6.35 14.63 -3.92
CA ILE A 68 -6.10 14.66 -2.47
C ILE A 68 -6.88 13.54 -1.73
N LEU A 69 -8.05 13.15 -2.21
CA LEU A 69 -8.89 12.12 -1.58
C LEU A 69 -8.16 10.77 -1.49
N PHE A 70 -7.34 10.42 -2.47
CA PHE A 70 -6.52 9.22 -2.39
C PHE A 70 -5.50 9.27 -1.25
N ILE A 71 -4.90 10.45 -1.00
CA ILE A 71 -3.97 10.61 0.12
C ILE A 71 -4.71 10.56 1.45
N LYS A 72 -5.88 11.20 1.54
CA LYS A 72 -6.74 11.12 2.73
C LYS A 72 -7.14 9.67 3.05
N ALA A 73 -7.44 8.87 2.03
CA ALA A 73 -7.74 7.45 2.21
C ALA A 73 -6.57 6.67 2.85
N LEU A 74 -5.31 6.97 2.50
CA LEU A 74 -4.14 6.31 3.10
C LEU A 74 -3.99 6.58 4.61
N SER A 75 -4.44 7.73 5.09
CA SER A 75 -4.22 8.21 6.45
C SER A 75 -5.47 8.16 7.33
N SER A 76 -6.61 7.68 6.81
CA SER A 76 -7.91 7.74 7.49
C SER A 76 -8.11 6.66 8.56
N SER A 77 -7.57 5.45 8.37
CA SER A 77 -7.74 4.36 9.33
C SER A 77 -6.69 4.40 10.43
N LYS A 78 -7.12 4.75 11.66
CA LYS A 78 -6.24 4.73 12.85
C LYS A 78 -5.72 3.33 13.15
N THR A 79 -6.54 2.29 12.96
CA THR A 79 -6.11 0.90 13.19
C THR A 79 -5.03 0.48 12.19
N LEU A 80 -5.16 0.85 10.92
CA LEU A 80 -4.12 0.63 9.92
C LEU A 80 -2.82 1.34 10.32
N GLU A 81 -2.89 2.61 10.71
CA GLU A 81 -1.73 3.39 11.14
C GLU A 81 -0.98 2.71 12.29
N GLU A 82 -1.68 2.24 13.32
CA GLU A 82 -1.06 1.55 14.45
C GLU A 82 -0.42 0.21 14.07
N ILE A 83 -1.02 -0.53 13.15
CA ILE A 83 -0.41 -1.75 12.60
C ILE A 83 0.87 -1.40 11.83
N LEU A 84 0.82 -0.41 10.96
CA LEU A 84 1.98 0.02 10.17
C LEU A 84 3.11 0.55 11.08
N LYS A 85 2.80 1.35 12.09
CA LYS A 85 3.77 1.78 13.11
C LYS A 85 4.43 0.60 13.80
N TYR A 86 3.64 -0.39 14.20
CA TYR A 86 4.18 -1.58 14.88
C TYR A 86 5.22 -2.32 14.05
N PHE A 87 4.99 -2.49 12.74
CA PHE A 87 5.86 -3.28 11.88
C PHE A 87 6.95 -2.48 11.17
N LEU A 88 6.70 -1.21 10.85
CA LEU A 88 7.56 -0.43 9.95
C LEU A 88 8.28 0.74 10.62
N ASN A 89 7.79 1.25 11.77
CA ASN A 89 8.47 2.36 12.41
C ASN A 89 9.86 1.91 12.92
N ASP A 90 10.84 2.75 12.63
CA ASP A 90 12.21 2.61 13.08
C ASP A 90 12.45 3.50 14.30
N LYS A 91 12.77 2.87 15.44
CA LYS A 91 13.03 3.61 16.70
C LYS A 91 14.31 4.44 16.66
N TRP A 92 15.23 4.12 15.76
CA TRP A 92 16.52 4.80 15.61
C TRP A 92 16.45 6.00 14.66
N TYR A 93 15.40 6.10 13.82
CA TYR A 93 15.20 7.23 12.93
C TYR A 93 14.66 8.44 13.69
N ARG A 94 15.56 9.36 14.06
CA ARG A 94 15.27 10.51 14.93
C ARG A 94 14.87 11.79 14.19
N SER A 95 14.94 11.81 12.87
CA SER A 95 14.56 12.98 12.05
C SER A 95 13.06 13.28 12.10
N ILE A 96 12.25 12.35 12.62
CA ILE A 96 10.80 12.50 12.80
C ILE A 96 10.47 12.31 14.27
N LYS A 97 9.62 13.17 14.82
CA LYS A 97 9.14 13.04 16.19
C LYS A 97 8.39 11.74 16.39
N LYS A 98 8.51 11.13 17.58
CA LYS A 98 7.96 9.80 17.91
C LYS A 98 6.43 9.68 17.77
N GLU A 99 5.70 10.79 17.90
CA GLU A 99 4.24 10.82 17.73
C GLU A 99 3.80 10.57 16.28
N TYR A 100 4.67 10.83 15.31
CA TYR A 100 4.38 10.61 13.89
C TYR A 100 4.80 9.21 13.41
N PRO A 101 4.16 8.68 12.36
CA PRO A 101 4.72 7.55 11.63
C PRO A 101 6.04 7.95 10.97
N ASN A 102 6.99 7.01 10.88
CA ASN A 102 8.21 7.23 10.11
C ASN A 102 8.40 6.24 8.96
N TYR A 103 7.34 5.52 8.62
CA TYR A 103 7.26 4.75 7.37
C TYR A 103 6.79 5.65 6.21
N ILE A 104 7.05 5.19 4.99
CA ILE A 104 6.67 5.89 3.75
C ILE A 104 5.90 4.98 2.81
N ILE A 105 5.18 5.55 1.85
CA ILE A 105 4.67 4.78 0.72
C ILE A 105 5.76 4.64 -0.36
N ARG A 106 5.92 3.42 -0.87
CA ARG A 106 6.80 3.11 -2.01
C ARG A 106 6.07 3.33 -3.34
N SER A 107 4.80 2.95 -3.40
CA SER A 107 3.94 3.10 -4.58
C SER A 107 2.47 3.16 -4.18
N TYR A 108 1.65 3.77 -5.03
CA TYR A 108 0.21 3.84 -4.84
C TYR A 108 -0.52 3.79 -6.18
N ALA A 109 -1.42 2.83 -6.33
CA ALA A 109 -2.15 2.58 -7.56
C ALA A 109 -3.59 2.13 -7.30
N ALA A 110 -4.51 2.46 -8.21
CA ALA A 110 -5.78 1.75 -8.31
C ALA A 110 -5.62 0.59 -9.30
N ARG A 111 -6.23 -0.55 -9.01
CA ARG A 111 -6.21 -1.71 -9.89
C ARG A 111 -7.56 -2.41 -9.92
N SER A 112 -7.92 -2.88 -11.14
CA SER A 112 -9.00 -3.83 -11.36
C SER A 112 -8.44 -5.01 -12.15
N SER A 113 -8.44 -6.20 -11.57
CA SER A 113 -7.86 -7.37 -12.22
C SER A 113 -8.85 -7.99 -13.19
N ILE A 114 -8.45 -8.17 -14.44
CA ILE A 114 -9.22 -8.88 -15.47
C ILE A 114 -8.80 -10.34 -15.50
N ILE A 115 -7.50 -10.61 -15.39
CA ILE A 115 -6.95 -11.96 -15.41
C ILE A 115 -6.15 -12.26 -14.15
N LYS A 116 -5.85 -13.53 -13.96
CA LYS A 116 -5.04 -14.01 -12.83
C LYS A 116 -3.67 -13.35 -12.81
N MET A 117 -3.32 -12.76 -11.66
CA MET A 117 -1.96 -12.32 -11.42
C MET A 117 -1.14 -13.48 -10.88
N PRO A 118 0.04 -13.76 -11.47
CA PRO A 118 0.93 -14.80 -10.97
C PRO A 118 1.30 -14.61 -9.50
N MET A 119 1.61 -15.71 -8.83
CA MET A 119 2.10 -15.68 -7.45
C MET A 119 3.48 -15.03 -7.39
N HIS A 120 3.64 -14.07 -6.48
CA HIS A 120 4.87 -13.30 -6.26
C HIS A 120 4.98 -12.82 -4.82
N ILE A 121 6.08 -12.18 -4.48
CA ILE A 121 6.28 -11.45 -3.25
C ILE A 121 6.61 -9.99 -3.56
N ASP A 122 6.11 -9.06 -2.75
CA ASP A 122 6.36 -7.62 -2.95
C ASP A 122 7.72 -7.16 -2.42
N SER A 123 8.33 -7.93 -1.54
CA SER A 123 9.69 -7.68 -1.03
C SER A 123 10.80 -7.94 -2.07
N LEU A 124 10.48 -8.46 -3.25
CA LEU A 124 11.35 -8.85 -4.36
C LEU A 124 12.27 -10.04 -4.04
N ILE A 125 12.78 -10.15 -2.83
CA ILE A 125 13.58 -11.27 -2.34
C ILE A 125 12.96 -11.86 -1.10
N PRO A 126 12.95 -13.18 -0.94
CA PRO A 126 12.58 -13.82 0.32
C PRO A 126 13.70 -13.63 1.33
N TYR A 127 13.36 -13.32 2.57
CA TYR A 127 14.32 -13.23 3.67
C TYR A 127 13.69 -13.72 4.97
N LYS A 128 14.52 -14.22 5.89
CA LYS A 128 14.12 -14.67 7.23
C LYS A 128 14.16 -13.54 8.24
N GLY A 129 13.61 -13.80 9.40
CA GLY A 129 13.67 -12.90 10.55
C GLY A 129 12.34 -12.18 10.82
N ASN A 130 12.33 -11.42 11.91
CA ASN A 130 11.12 -10.75 12.41
C ASN A 130 10.92 -9.35 11.82
N GLU A 131 11.97 -8.82 11.17
CA GLU A 131 11.91 -7.48 10.58
C GLU A 131 11.04 -7.48 9.32
N VAL A 132 10.10 -6.56 9.27
CA VAL A 132 9.26 -6.33 8.10
C VAL A 132 9.78 -5.07 7.39
N ILE A 133 10.10 -5.20 6.11
CA ILE A 133 10.62 -4.09 5.29
C ILE A 133 9.47 -3.34 4.60
N GLY A 134 8.43 -4.08 4.21
CA GLY A 134 7.28 -3.50 3.52
C GLY A 134 5.98 -4.22 3.84
N MET A 135 4.90 -3.45 3.87
CA MET A 135 3.53 -3.93 4.10
C MET A 135 2.60 -3.34 3.05
N PRO A 136 2.28 -4.12 2.02
CA PRO A 136 1.24 -3.74 1.09
C PRO A 136 -0.14 -3.71 1.74
N CYS A 137 -0.97 -2.78 1.29
CA CYS A 137 -2.35 -2.64 1.73
C CYS A 137 -3.27 -2.45 0.53
N SER A 138 -4.44 -3.07 0.56
CA SER A 138 -5.47 -2.92 -0.45
C SER A 138 -6.75 -2.38 0.19
N ILE A 139 -7.14 -1.16 -0.15
CA ILE A 139 -8.44 -0.58 0.22
C ILE A 139 -9.44 -1.07 -0.82
N ILE A 140 -10.42 -1.82 -0.38
CA ILE A 140 -11.38 -2.50 -1.25
C ILE A 140 -12.52 -1.54 -1.60
N LEU A 141 -12.68 -1.23 -2.87
CA LEU A 141 -13.75 -0.36 -3.36
C LEU A 141 -14.96 -1.13 -3.90
N GLU A 142 -14.74 -2.35 -4.37
CA GLU A 142 -15.78 -3.29 -4.83
C GLU A 142 -15.53 -4.66 -4.21
N ASP A 143 -16.59 -5.37 -3.81
CA ASP A 143 -16.50 -6.69 -3.18
C ASP A 143 -15.61 -7.63 -3.96
N GLN A 144 -14.80 -8.44 -3.25
CA GLN A 144 -13.86 -9.39 -3.86
C GLN A 144 -14.09 -10.80 -3.36
N ASN A 145 -14.18 -11.74 -4.29
CA ASN A 145 -14.36 -13.18 -4.05
C ASN A 145 -13.63 -14.00 -5.14
N LEU A 146 -13.72 -15.32 -5.07
CA LEU A 146 -13.05 -16.22 -6.03
C LEU A 146 -13.56 -16.04 -7.47
N GLU A 147 -14.81 -15.67 -7.66
CA GLU A 147 -15.43 -15.51 -8.97
C GLU A 147 -14.92 -14.26 -9.70
N ASN A 148 -14.76 -13.16 -8.96
CA ASN A 148 -14.33 -11.90 -9.55
C ASN A 148 -12.84 -11.56 -9.34
N GLY A 149 -12.03 -12.53 -8.92
CA GLY A 149 -10.58 -12.37 -8.90
C GLY A 149 -10.00 -11.79 -7.62
N CYS A 150 -10.42 -12.28 -6.44
CA CYS A 150 -9.88 -11.84 -5.15
C CYS A 150 -8.38 -12.11 -5.01
N THR A 151 -7.75 -11.44 -4.04
CA THR A 151 -6.40 -11.75 -3.61
C THR A 151 -6.31 -13.17 -3.05
N ILE A 152 -5.29 -13.91 -3.45
CA ILE A 152 -4.97 -15.24 -2.96
C ILE A 152 -3.58 -15.25 -2.34
N VAL A 153 -3.40 -15.99 -1.26
CA VAL A 153 -2.11 -16.05 -0.54
C VAL A 153 -1.72 -17.48 -0.20
N LYS A 154 -0.42 -17.73 -0.04
CA LYS A 154 0.11 -18.89 0.65
C LYS A 154 0.34 -18.53 2.12
N SER A 155 -0.69 -18.79 2.95
CA SER A 155 -0.70 -18.37 4.36
C SER A 155 0.53 -18.91 5.11
N GLY A 156 1.26 -18.03 5.81
CA GLY A 156 2.47 -18.38 6.57
C GLY A 156 3.75 -18.43 5.74
N SER A 157 3.72 -18.23 4.43
CA SER A 157 4.91 -18.31 3.57
C SER A 157 5.93 -17.19 3.81
N HIS A 158 5.53 -16.09 4.44
CA HIS A 158 6.38 -14.91 4.70
C HIS A 158 7.55 -15.19 5.66
N VAL A 159 7.47 -16.23 6.49
CA VAL A 159 8.54 -16.57 7.45
C VAL A 159 9.54 -17.59 6.91
N SER A 160 9.30 -18.18 5.74
CA SER A 160 10.14 -19.24 5.20
C SER A 160 11.55 -18.76 4.78
N GLY A 161 11.65 -17.50 4.34
CA GLY A 161 12.88 -16.94 3.76
C GLY A 161 13.34 -17.65 2.49
N THR A 162 12.45 -18.40 1.86
CA THR A 162 12.70 -19.15 0.62
C THR A 162 11.52 -18.99 -0.33
N TRP A 163 11.72 -19.38 -1.58
CA TRP A 163 10.63 -19.43 -2.54
C TRP A 163 9.59 -20.45 -2.10
N ALA A 164 8.31 -20.06 -2.05
CA ALA A 164 7.24 -20.96 -1.64
C ALA A 164 7.09 -22.11 -2.63
N LYS A 165 7.02 -23.36 -2.11
CA LYS A 165 6.78 -24.54 -2.95
C LYS A 165 5.48 -24.41 -3.73
N GLN A 166 5.45 -24.86 -4.98
CA GLN A 166 4.27 -24.78 -5.85
C GLN A 166 3.02 -25.43 -5.23
N ASN A 167 3.20 -26.53 -4.50
CA ASN A 167 2.09 -27.32 -3.91
C ASN A 167 1.58 -26.80 -2.56
N SER A 168 2.01 -25.61 -2.09
CA SER A 168 1.47 -25.08 -0.84
C SER A 168 0.04 -24.58 -1.03
N LYS A 169 -0.82 -24.87 -0.02
CA LYS A 169 -2.25 -24.53 -0.03
C LYS A 169 -2.46 -23.02 -0.23
N ILE A 170 -3.30 -22.70 -1.19
CA ILE A 170 -3.73 -21.33 -1.49
C ILE A 170 -4.95 -21.00 -0.63
N THR A 171 -4.96 -19.82 -0.03
CA THR A 171 -6.06 -19.28 0.74
C THR A 171 -6.62 -18.03 0.03
N PRO A 172 -7.89 -18.01 -0.38
CA PRO A 172 -8.53 -16.83 -0.91
C PRO A 172 -8.81 -15.81 0.21
N ILE A 173 -8.63 -14.54 -0.08
CA ILE A 173 -8.99 -13.44 0.82
C ILE A 173 -10.28 -12.81 0.30
N ILE A 174 -11.40 -13.25 0.88
CA ILE A 174 -12.71 -12.65 0.60
C ILE A 174 -12.82 -11.35 1.37
N SER A 175 -13.21 -10.28 0.70
CA SER A 175 -13.31 -8.94 1.30
C SER A 175 -14.47 -8.15 0.71
N LYS A 176 -14.98 -7.20 1.48
CA LYS A 176 -16.10 -6.32 1.13
C LYS A 176 -15.61 -4.92 0.84
N ALA A 177 -16.37 -4.17 0.05
CA ALA A 177 -16.14 -2.74 -0.10
C ALA A 177 -16.10 -2.07 1.27
N GLY A 178 -15.06 -1.28 1.52
CA GLY A 178 -14.77 -0.66 2.82
C GLY A 178 -13.79 -1.41 3.70
N ASP A 179 -13.42 -2.64 3.36
CA ASP A 179 -12.36 -3.38 4.05
C ASP A 179 -10.97 -2.89 3.61
N ILE A 180 -9.98 -3.12 4.48
CA ILE A 180 -8.57 -3.04 4.11
C ILE A 180 -7.94 -4.42 4.28
N VAL A 181 -7.36 -4.94 3.21
CA VAL A 181 -6.50 -6.12 3.26
C VAL A 181 -5.06 -5.66 3.43
N ILE A 182 -4.38 -6.15 4.46
CA ILE A 182 -2.97 -5.84 4.73
C ILE A 182 -2.16 -7.13 4.82
N TRP A 183 -0.93 -7.12 4.28
CA TRP A 183 -0.05 -8.29 4.34
C TRP A 183 1.43 -7.92 4.49
N ASP A 184 2.21 -8.87 5.00
CA ASP A 184 3.67 -8.80 4.99
C ASP A 184 4.16 -8.93 3.53
N GLY A 185 5.01 -8.02 3.08
CA GLY A 185 5.50 -8.02 1.70
C GLY A 185 6.23 -9.29 1.27
N ARG A 186 6.61 -10.16 2.21
CA ARG A 186 7.25 -11.46 1.94
C ARG A 186 6.26 -12.59 1.67
N ILE A 187 4.96 -12.38 1.91
CA ILE A 187 3.96 -13.44 1.67
C ILE A 187 3.80 -13.70 0.16
N TRP A 188 3.81 -14.96 -0.21
CA TRP A 188 3.43 -15.35 -1.56
C TRP A 188 1.96 -15.08 -1.79
N HIS A 189 1.67 -14.23 -2.75
CA HIS A 189 0.32 -13.82 -3.09
C HIS A 189 0.16 -13.56 -4.58
N GLY A 190 -1.07 -13.49 -5.01
CA GLY A 190 -1.48 -13.18 -6.36
C GLY A 190 -2.98 -12.88 -6.40
N THR A 191 -3.62 -13.04 -7.55
CA THR A 191 -5.07 -12.94 -7.66
C THR A 191 -5.65 -14.18 -8.33
N SER A 192 -6.86 -14.59 -7.96
CA SER A 192 -7.64 -15.54 -8.76
C SER A 192 -8.08 -14.90 -10.07
N SER A 193 -8.48 -15.73 -11.04
CA SER A 193 -9.04 -15.23 -12.30
C SER A 193 -10.37 -14.55 -12.06
N ASN A 194 -10.61 -13.44 -12.73
CA ASN A 194 -11.92 -12.79 -12.76
C ASN A 194 -12.77 -13.43 -13.87
N LYS A 195 -13.75 -14.23 -13.46
CA LYS A 195 -14.72 -14.91 -14.35
C LYS A 195 -16.03 -14.16 -14.47
N SER A 196 -16.24 -13.12 -13.64
CA SER A 196 -17.50 -12.38 -13.56
C SER A 196 -17.70 -11.39 -14.71
N GLY A 197 -16.66 -11.05 -15.45
CA GLY A 197 -16.68 -9.99 -16.46
C GLY A 197 -16.85 -8.56 -15.89
N LYS A 198 -16.97 -8.41 -14.56
CA LYS A 198 -17.16 -7.13 -13.89
C LYS A 198 -15.85 -6.59 -13.32
N SER A 199 -15.74 -5.29 -13.19
CA SER A 199 -14.63 -4.66 -12.48
C SER A 199 -14.59 -5.06 -10.99
N ARG A 200 -13.42 -4.94 -10.39
CA ARG A 200 -13.24 -5.11 -8.95
C ARG A 200 -12.14 -4.18 -8.45
N TRP A 201 -12.42 -2.90 -8.46
CA TRP A 201 -11.45 -1.87 -8.11
C TRP A 201 -11.01 -1.94 -6.65
N ALA A 202 -9.72 -1.77 -6.47
CA ALA A 202 -9.10 -1.56 -5.18
C ALA A 202 -7.96 -0.55 -5.30
N LEU A 203 -7.68 0.19 -4.21
CA LEU A 203 -6.54 1.08 -4.11
C LEU A 203 -5.41 0.33 -3.39
N ILE A 204 -4.31 0.11 -4.08
CA ILE A 204 -3.18 -0.68 -3.56
C ILE A 204 -2.02 0.25 -3.27
N SER A 205 -1.65 0.33 -2.00
CA SER A 205 -0.48 1.05 -1.50
C SER A 205 0.56 0.05 -0.99
N ASN A 206 1.83 0.32 -1.24
CA ASN A 206 2.92 -0.42 -0.63
C ASN A 206 3.64 0.49 0.36
N PHE A 207 3.40 0.28 1.66
CA PHE A 207 4.10 0.98 2.74
C PHE A 207 5.42 0.28 3.04
N THR A 208 6.48 1.07 3.24
CA THR A 208 7.82 0.55 3.51
C THR A 208 8.50 1.34 4.61
N ARG A 209 9.58 0.78 5.15
CA ARG A 209 10.47 1.54 6.02
C ARG A 209 11.00 2.78 5.29
N TRP A 210 11.31 3.82 6.01
CA TRP A 210 11.70 5.14 5.49
C TRP A 210 12.90 5.13 4.54
N TRP A 211 13.82 4.17 4.69
CA TRP A 211 15.04 4.05 3.89
C TRP A 211 14.87 3.22 2.60
N VAL A 212 13.71 2.64 2.37
CA VAL A 212 13.42 1.91 1.14
C VAL A 212 13.10 2.90 0.02
N LYS A 213 13.84 2.80 -1.07
CA LYS A 213 13.64 3.67 -2.23
C LYS A 213 12.21 3.58 -2.77
N GLN A 214 11.57 4.74 -2.94
CA GLN A 214 10.27 4.85 -3.60
C GLN A 214 10.37 4.43 -5.07
N LEU A 215 9.29 3.84 -5.60
CA LEU A 215 9.24 3.43 -7.02
C LEU A 215 9.18 4.64 -7.95
N HIS A 216 8.59 5.74 -7.48
CA HIS A 216 8.51 7.01 -8.15
C HIS A 216 8.99 8.10 -7.20
N ASP A 217 9.63 9.14 -7.71
CA ASP A 217 10.03 10.31 -6.93
C ASP A 217 8.79 11.13 -6.56
N ILE A 218 8.13 10.73 -5.48
CA ILE A 218 6.88 11.35 -5.02
C ILE A 218 7.12 12.79 -4.56
N PRO A 219 8.13 13.10 -3.73
CA PRO A 219 8.40 14.46 -3.31
C PRO A 219 8.63 15.42 -4.46
N LYS A 220 9.30 14.99 -5.53
CA LYS A 220 9.57 15.83 -6.70
C LYS A 220 8.36 15.94 -7.63
N SER A 221 7.58 14.88 -7.77
CA SER A 221 6.48 14.80 -8.74
C SER A 221 5.13 15.28 -8.22
N LEU A 222 4.97 15.45 -6.90
CA LEU A 222 3.67 15.81 -6.30
C LEU A 222 3.27 17.24 -6.69
N PRO A 223 2.06 17.47 -7.25
CA PRO A 223 1.61 18.80 -7.61
C PRO A 223 1.53 19.73 -6.39
N LYS A 224 2.06 20.97 -6.52
CA LYS A 224 2.08 21.97 -5.44
C LYS A 224 0.69 22.24 -4.84
N LYS A 225 -0.37 22.25 -5.67
CA LYS A 225 -1.75 22.42 -5.23
C LYS A 225 -2.24 21.31 -4.28
N ILE A 226 -1.70 20.10 -4.41
CA ILE A 226 -2.00 18.97 -3.51
C ILE A 226 -1.13 19.11 -2.26
N TYR A 227 0.18 19.33 -2.41
CA TYR A 227 1.13 19.49 -1.31
C TYR A 227 0.65 20.52 -0.27
N ASN A 228 0.16 21.67 -0.70
CA ASN A 228 -0.29 22.75 0.19
C ASN A 228 -1.51 22.38 1.06
N LYS A 229 -2.24 21.31 0.72
CA LYS A 229 -3.41 20.82 1.46
C LYS A 229 -3.08 19.65 2.38
N LEU A 230 -1.82 19.20 2.42
CA LEU A 230 -1.40 18.05 3.21
C LEU A 230 -1.09 18.41 4.65
N SER A 231 -1.50 17.54 5.57
CA SER A 231 -1.03 17.54 6.93
C SER A 231 0.46 17.12 7.02
N ILE A 232 1.11 17.42 8.15
CA ILE A 232 2.49 16.97 8.42
C ILE A 232 2.60 15.44 8.28
N LYS A 233 1.66 14.69 8.85
CA LYS A 233 1.63 13.23 8.76
C LYS A 233 1.60 12.75 7.32
N GLU A 234 0.75 13.31 6.49
CA GLU A 234 0.65 12.95 5.07
C GLU A 234 1.91 13.25 4.29
N LYS A 235 2.56 14.38 4.57
CA LYS A 235 3.86 14.73 3.97
C LYS A 235 4.94 13.71 4.37
N ILE A 236 4.98 13.29 5.64
CA ILE A 236 5.91 12.26 6.11
C ILE A 236 5.67 10.95 5.36
N ILE A 237 4.42 10.47 5.32
CA ILE A 237 4.06 9.22 4.63
C ILE A 237 4.42 9.25 3.14
N LEU A 238 4.33 10.41 2.50
CA LEU A 238 4.70 10.59 1.10
C LEU A 238 6.22 10.70 0.86
N GLY A 239 7.05 10.63 1.93
CA GLY A 239 8.50 10.55 1.83
C GLY A 239 9.23 11.90 1.86
N PHE A 240 8.55 13.01 2.13
CA PHE A 240 9.21 14.33 2.17
C PHE A 240 10.27 14.44 3.25
N CYS A 241 10.20 13.65 4.32
CA CYS A 241 11.20 13.60 5.37
C CYS A 241 12.31 12.56 5.14
N SER A 242 12.17 11.71 4.13
CA SER A 242 13.09 10.59 3.85
C SER A 242 13.85 10.77 2.55
N TYR A 243 13.83 11.97 2.00
CA TYR A 243 14.49 12.29 0.74
C TYR A 243 16.02 12.34 0.94
N PRO A 244 16.83 11.78 0.04
CA PRO A 244 18.29 11.85 0.14
C PRO A 244 18.80 13.30 0.18
N TYR A 245 19.93 13.53 0.84
CA TYR A 245 20.65 14.80 0.75
C TYR A 245 21.12 15.04 -0.68
N LYS A 246 21.20 16.30 -1.09
CA LYS A 246 21.78 16.65 -2.38
C LYS A 246 23.29 16.35 -2.40
N ASP A 247 23.96 16.73 -1.33
CA ASP A 247 25.39 16.57 -1.09
C ASP A 247 25.70 16.65 0.41
N GLU A 248 26.96 16.56 0.78
CA GLU A 248 27.44 16.63 2.15
C GLU A 248 27.23 17.98 2.84
N PHE A 249 27.02 19.04 2.08
CA PHE A 249 26.82 20.42 2.59
C PHE A 249 25.36 20.70 2.97
N GLU A 250 24.39 19.92 2.50
CA GLU A 250 23.01 19.99 2.98
C GLU A 250 22.87 19.61 4.45
N GLY A 251 23.95 19.08 5.04
CA GLY A 251 24.06 18.82 6.45
C GLY A 251 23.42 17.52 6.91
N SER A 252 23.94 17.01 8.03
CA SER A 252 23.45 15.80 8.70
C SER A 252 22.46 16.12 9.84
N GLU A 253 21.76 17.25 9.79
CA GLU A 253 20.88 17.68 10.88
C GLU A 253 19.73 16.69 11.11
N MET A 254 19.63 16.19 12.33
CA MET A 254 18.52 15.31 12.75
C MET A 254 17.13 15.92 12.59
N LYS A 255 17.02 17.24 12.41
CA LYS A 255 15.77 17.99 12.22
C LYS A 255 15.38 18.16 10.74
N ARG A 256 16.21 17.73 9.79
CA ARG A 256 15.98 17.97 8.37
C ARG A 256 14.59 17.53 7.89
N GLY A 257 14.14 16.35 8.32
CA GLY A 257 12.84 15.83 7.92
C GLY A 257 11.71 16.80 8.26
N LEU A 258 11.76 17.44 9.42
CA LEU A 258 10.79 18.46 9.83
C LEU A 258 11.03 19.80 9.10
N ASN A 259 12.28 20.20 8.92
CA ASN A 259 12.63 21.45 8.23
C ASN A 259 12.22 21.41 6.74
N SER A 260 12.33 20.25 6.08
CA SER A 260 11.87 20.09 4.69
C SER A 260 10.36 20.26 4.50
N LEU A 261 9.59 20.16 5.58
CA LEU A 261 8.13 20.35 5.55
C LEU A 261 7.73 21.82 5.67
N GLN A 262 8.66 22.70 6.04
CA GLN A 262 8.41 24.14 6.23
C GLN A 262 8.72 24.96 4.96
N LYS A 263 9.32 24.34 3.94
CA LYS A 263 9.60 24.95 2.63
C LYS A 263 8.46 24.68 1.66
#